data_62fcde9420836bfac9dddd7545013491
#
_entry.id   62fcde9420836bfac9dddd7545013491
#
_cell.length_a   1.000
_cell.length_b   1.000
_cell.length_c   1.000
_cell.angle_alpha   90.00
_cell.angle_beta   90.00
_cell.angle_gamma   90.00
#
_symmetry.space_group_name_H-M   'P 1'
#
loop_
_entity.id
_entity.type
_entity.pdbx_description
1 polymer ?
#
loop_
_entity_poly.entity_id
_entity_poly.type
_entity_poly.pdbx_seq_one_letter_code
_entity_poly.pdbx_strand_id
1 'polypeptide(L)'
;MKLNESAQINSISDEYIMLMDANGNPLKIAKADLANALAPYVPATKGEVWIVYLDSDKNKILIPWEQWPTSRTDAVGVAIMSGGKRLLIAPHESSLPWSSDVGSGGAVTATVKATADGDYAGQSNTNNIVTSAAFAGDGDSYAPGYCAAYSNGGVTAGSWWLPSLGELGLIYEKFSAINAALDKINGATKLERGPYHSSTEFSATHVWTLFFQSGFRGNSTKTTGKYRVRPVTSF
;
A
#
# COMPACT_ATOMS: atom_id res chain seq x y z
N MET A 1 10.20 -30.03 31.37
CA MET A 1 9.36 -28.91 31.70
C MET A 1 8.50 -28.61 30.48
N LYS A 2 7.20 -28.87 30.52
CA LYS A 2 6.31 -28.61 29.38
C LYS A 2 6.03 -27.11 29.34
N LEU A 3 6.35 -26.46 28.22
CA LEU A 3 6.08 -25.03 27.94
C LEU A 3 4.57 -24.69 27.79
N ASN A 4 3.71 -25.41 28.47
CA ASN A 4 2.26 -25.33 28.27
C ASN A 4 1.50 -24.60 29.38
N GLU A 5 2.19 -23.94 30.28
CA GLU A 5 1.51 -23.06 31.24
C GLU A 5 2.08 -21.65 31.06
N SER A 6 1.29 -20.84 30.37
CA SER A 6 1.56 -19.47 29.97
C SER A 6 1.73 -18.55 31.18
N ALA A 7 2.95 -18.44 31.67
CA ALA A 7 3.35 -17.19 32.28
C ALA A 7 3.61 -16.21 31.13
N GLN A 8 2.78 -15.20 30.93
CA GLN A 8 3.12 -14.08 30.07
C GLN A 8 4.41 -13.47 30.57
N ILE A 9 5.50 -13.63 29.80
CA ILE A 9 6.76 -12.91 30.08
C ILE A 9 6.53 -11.47 29.64
N ASN A 10 6.17 -10.61 30.57
CA ASN A 10 5.91 -9.20 30.34
C ASN A 10 7.20 -8.36 30.19
N SER A 11 8.35 -8.92 30.55
CA SER A 11 9.66 -8.31 30.30
C SER A 11 10.76 -9.38 30.32
N ILE A 12 11.71 -9.27 29.40
CA ILE A 12 12.96 -10.03 29.44
C ILE A 12 14.02 -9.07 29.97
N SER A 13 14.45 -9.28 31.22
CA SER A 13 15.43 -8.40 31.90
C SER A 13 16.87 -8.72 31.51
N ASP A 14 17.14 -9.94 31.01
CA ASP A 14 18.49 -10.38 30.72
C ASP A 14 18.92 -10.00 29.28
N GLU A 15 20.20 -9.72 29.11
CA GLU A 15 20.79 -9.37 27.80
C GLU A 15 20.86 -10.54 26.82
N TYR A 16 20.57 -11.78 27.26
CA TYR A 16 20.70 -13.00 26.49
C TYR A 16 19.43 -13.86 26.55
N ILE A 17 19.20 -14.57 25.44
CA ILE A 17 18.15 -15.59 25.32
C ILE A 17 18.81 -16.96 25.20
N MET A 18 18.33 -17.94 25.95
CA MET A 18 18.77 -19.31 25.85
C MET A 18 17.90 -20.05 24.87
N LEU A 19 18.50 -20.56 23.81
CA LEU A 19 17.89 -21.46 22.83
C LEU A 19 18.54 -22.83 22.93
N MET A 20 17.96 -23.83 22.28
CA MET A 20 18.56 -25.16 22.12
C MET A 20 18.89 -25.39 20.65
N ASP A 21 20.03 -25.94 20.34
CA ASP A 21 20.34 -26.44 19.01
C ASP A 21 19.58 -27.75 18.70
N ALA A 22 19.68 -28.23 17.48
CA ALA A 22 19.03 -29.48 17.05
C ALA A 22 19.47 -30.72 17.84
N ASN A 23 20.58 -30.65 18.58
CA ASN A 23 21.14 -31.72 19.41
C ASN A 23 20.76 -31.55 20.90
N GLY A 24 20.00 -30.52 21.25
CA GLY A 24 19.59 -30.24 22.61
C GLY A 24 20.63 -29.48 23.44
N ASN A 25 21.70 -28.94 22.85
CA ASN A 25 22.67 -28.14 23.57
C ASN A 25 22.18 -26.69 23.73
N PRO A 26 22.41 -26.08 24.90
CA PRO A 26 22.00 -24.68 25.10
C PRO A 26 22.84 -23.72 24.29
N LEU A 27 22.18 -22.85 23.53
CA LEU A 27 22.78 -21.74 22.81
C LEU A 27 22.42 -20.43 23.51
N LYS A 28 23.43 -19.62 23.79
CA LYS A 28 23.24 -18.28 24.35
C LYS A 28 23.35 -17.26 23.21
N ILE A 29 22.24 -16.59 22.92
CA ILE A 29 22.17 -15.57 21.87
C ILE A 29 21.93 -14.21 22.52
N ALA A 30 22.72 -13.21 22.17
CA ALA A 30 22.49 -11.85 22.61
C ALA A 30 21.14 -11.36 22.09
N LYS A 31 20.42 -10.63 22.92
CA LYS A 31 19.09 -10.09 22.59
C LYS A 31 19.11 -9.23 21.32
N ALA A 32 20.19 -8.45 21.14
CA ALA A 32 20.39 -7.65 19.95
C ALA A 32 20.57 -8.49 18.69
N ASP A 33 21.31 -9.60 18.77
CA ASP A 33 21.57 -10.48 17.62
C ASP A 33 20.30 -11.23 17.21
N LEU A 34 19.50 -11.70 18.19
CA LEU A 34 18.19 -12.29 17.90
C LEU A 34 17.21 -11.26 17.32
N ALA A 35 17.18 -10.04 17.86
CA ALA A 35 16.35 -8.96 17.34
C ALA A 35 16.73 -8.63 15.90
N ASN A 36 18.03 -8.57 15.58
CA ASN A 36 18.53 -8.34 14.21
C ASN A 36 18.18 -9.49 13.27
N ALA A 37 18.29 -10.74 13.73
CA ALA A 37 17.94 -11.91 12.94
C ALA A 37 16.43 -12.02 12.69
N LEU A 38 15.61 -11.60 13.64
CA LEU A 38 14.14 -11.61 13.53
C LEU A 38 13.57 -10.35 12.89
N ALA A 39 14.33 -9.24 12.83
CA ALA A 39 13.86 -7.97 12.29
C ALA A 39 13.19 -8.07 10.90
N PRO A 40 13.64 -8.94 9.97
CA PRO A 40 12.96 -9.15 8.69
C PRO A 40 11.60 -9.86 8.82
N TYR A 41 11.37 -10.58 9.91
CA TYR A 41 10.20 -11.45 10.11
C TYR A 41 9.20 -10.93 11.16
N VAL A 42 9.64 -9.99 12.00
CA VAL A 42 8.78 -9.36 13.00
C VAL A 42 8.35 -8.00 12.48
N PRO A 43 7.06 -7.80 12.20
CA PRO A 43 6.56 -6.46 11.88
C PRO A 43 6.97 -5.54 13.03
N ALA A 44 7.73 -4.50 12.74
CA ALA A 44 8.14 -3.56 13.76
C ALA A 44 6.89 -2.97 14.43
N THR A 45 6.72 -3.23 15.71
CA THR A 45 5.59 -2.73 16.53
C THR A 45 5.61 -1.21 16.71
N LYS A 46 6.52 -0.51 16.04
CA LYS A 46 6.74 0.93 16.14
C LYS A 46 6.68 1.69 14.81
N GLY A 47 6.11 1.10 13.77
CA GLY A 47 5.90 1.85 12.53
C GLY A 47 4.81 1.15 11.73
N GLU A 48 3.72 1.80 11.51
CA GLU A 48 2.68 1.31 10.60
C GLU A 48 3.06 1.54 9.13
N VAL A 49 4.35 1.84 8.87
CA VAL A 49 4.91 2.17 7.55
C VAL A 49 6.27 1.51 7.36
N TRP A 50 6.44 0.81 6.24
CA TRP A 50 7.67 0.11 5.85
C TRP A 50 8.02 0.41 4.41
N ILE A 51 9.29 0.24 4.03
CA ILE A 51 9.71 0.11 2.63
C ILE A 51 9.83 -1.36 2.30
N VAL A 52 9.32 -1.75 1.13
CA VAL A 52 9.27 -3.14 0.68
C VAL A 52 10.24 -3.34 -0.47
N TYR A 53 10.96 -4.46 -0.45
CA TYR A 53 11.71 -4.99 -1.58
C TYR A 53 11.39 -6.47 -1.78
N LEU A 54 11.81 -7.05 -2.91
CA LEU A 54 11.74 -8.49 -3.14
C LEU A 54 13.10 -9.13 -2.85
N ASP A 55 13.12 -10.25 -2.12
CA ASP A 55 14.29 -11.09 -1.99
C ASP A 55 14.57 -11.92 -3.27
N SER A 56 15.58 -12.80 -3.24
CA SER A 56 15.92 -13.68 -4.37
C SER A 56 14.77 -14.61 -4.77
N ASP A 57 13.93 -14.99 -3.82
CA ASP A 57 12.80 -15.90 -3.99
C ASP A 57 11.48 -15.17 -4.33
N LYS A 58 11.58 -13.85 -4.57
CA LYS A 58 10.45 -12.95 -4.86
C LYS A 58 9.47 -12.75 -3.69
N ASN A 59 9.90 -13.05 -2.45
CA ASN A 59 9.12 -12.72 -1.27
C ASN A 59 9.22 -11.21 -0.97
N LYS A 60 8.11 -10.60 -0.55
CA LYS A 60 8.05 -9.21 -0.13
C LYS A 60 8.63 -9.07 1.29
N ILE A 61 9.77 -8.43 1.41
CA ILE A 61 10.45 -8.16 2.67
C ILE A 61 10.19 -6.72 3.09
N LEU A 62 9.78 -6.54 4.33
CA LEU A 62 9.42 -5.25 4.91
C LEU A 62 10.55 -4.76 5.80
N ILE A 63 11.06 -3.55 5.54
CA ILE A 63 12.03 -2.87 6.41
C ILE A 63 11.36 -1.61 6.96
N PRO A 64 11.37 -1.35 8.28
CA PRO A 64 10.95 -0.07 8.82
C PRO A 64 11.61 1.06 8.06
N TRP A 65 10.85 2.05 7.62
CA TRP A 65 11.37 3.08 6.71
C TRP A 65 12.56 3.85 7.30
N GLU A 66 12.66 3.99 8.62
CA GLU A 66 13.78 4.61 9.32
C GLU A 66 15.09 3.82 9.18
N GLN A 67 14.98 2.50 8.97
CA GLN A 67 16.10 1.57 8.83
C GLN A 67 16.46 1.28 7.37
N TRP A 68 15.73 1.86 6.41
CA TRP A 68 16.00 1.65 4.99
C TRP A 68 17.37 2.18 4.59
N PRO A 69 18.28 1.33 4.08
CA PRO A 69 19.59 1.76 3.62
C PRO A 69 19.44 2.62 2.35
N THR A 70 19.95 3.86 2.39
CA THR A 70 19.87 4.78 1.23
C THR A 70 20.68 4.32 0.02
N SER A 71 21.56 3.34 0.18
CA SER A 71 22.31 2.69 -0.90
C SER A 71 21.47 1.67 -1.70
N ARG A 72 20.31 1.24 -1.20
CA ARG A 72 19.42 0.32 -1.92
C ARG A 72 18.61 1.04 -2.98
N THR A 73 18.45 0.39 -4.13
CA THR A 73 17.70 0.92 -5.29
C THR A 73 16.56 0.00 -5.72
N ASP A 74 16.31 -1.08 -4.97
CA ASP A 74 15.38 -2.15 -5.30
C ASP A 74 14.04 -2.07 -4.54
N ALA A 75 13.68 -0.88 -4.05
CA ALA A 75 12.40 -0.66 -3.39
C ALA A 75 11.23 -0.91 -4.35
N VAL A 76 10.28 -1.75 -3.93
CA VAL A 76 8.99 -1.94 -4.61
C VAL A 76 8.06 -0.77 -4.30
N GLY A 77 8.06 -0.29 -3.06
CA GLY A 77 7.20 0.80 -2.62
C GLY A 77 7.12 0.90 -1.11
N VAL A 78 6.12 1.62 -0.64
CA VAL A 78 5.87 1.88 0.79
C VAL A 78 4.65 1.11 1.26
N ALA A 79 4.84 0.20 2.21
CA ALA A 79 3.77 -0.56 2.82
C ALA A 79 3.18 0.16 4.03
N ILE A 80 1.85 0.10 4.17
CA ILE A 80 1.11 0.54 5.35
C ILE A 80 0.18 -0.55 5.85
N MET A 81 -0.01 -0.59 7.16
CA MET A 81 -1.08 -1.35 7.80
C MET A 81 -1.95 -0.39 8.62
N SER A 82 -3.26 -0.45 8.43
CA SER A 82 -4.23 0.33 9.19
C SER A 82 -5.59 -0.36 9.17
N GLY A 83 -6.27 -0.43 10.31
CA GLY A 83 -7.61 -1.03 10.42
C GLY A 83 -7.70 -2.47 9.91
N GLY A 84 -6.63 -3.27 10.05
CA GLY A 84 -6.55 -4.64 9.52
C GLY A 84 -6.38 -4.71 8.00
N LYS A 85 -6.23 -3.60 7.30
CA LYS A 85 -5.96 -3.51 5.86
C LYS A 85 -4.46 -3.37 5.62
N ARG A 86 -4.00 -3.89 4.50
CA ARG A 86 -2.59 -3.93 4.08
C ARG A 86 -2.49 -3.39 2.66
N LEU A 87 -1.74 -2.31 2.48
CA LEU A 87 -1.52 -1.68 1.17
C LEU A 87 -0.04 -1.41 0.95
N LEU A 88 0.45 -1.73 -0.23
CA LEU A 88 1.74 -1.35 -0.74
C LEU A 88 1.54 -0.25 -1.80
N ILE A 89 2.09 0.91 -1.55
CA ILE A 89 1.93 2.14 -2.34
C ILE A 89 3.10 2.26 -3.29
N ALA A 90 2.84 2.47 -4.58
CA ALA A 90 3.86 2.67 -5.59
C ALA A 90 4.76 3.88 -5.29
N PRO A 91 6.07 3.83 -5.62
CA PRO A 91 6.95 4.98 -5.43
C PRO A 91 6.70 6.12 -6.43
N HIS A 92 5.98 5.85 -7.53
CA HIS A 92 5.68 6.85 -8.56
C HIS A 92 4.18 7.09 -8.70
N GLU A 93 3.82 8.26 -9.21
CA GLU A 93 2.45 8.63 -9.53
C GLU A 93 2.37 9.33 -10.89
N SER A 94 1.16 9.48 -11.39
CA SER A 94 0.87 10.26 -12.59
C SER A 94 -0.27 11.27 -12.32
N SER A 95 -0.58 12.10 -13.31
CA SER A 95 -1.74 12.99 -13.29
C SER A 95 -2.51 12.79 -14.59
N LEU A 96 -3.66 12.13 -14.51
CA LEU A 96 -4.42 11.63 -15.65
C LEU A 96 -5.91 11.91 -15.49
N PRO A 97 -6.70 11.99 -16.58
CA PRO A 97 -8.13 11.87 -16.50
C PRO A 97 -8.51 10.46 -16.04
N TRP A 98 -9.71 10.29 -15.50
CA TRP A 98 -10.15 8.99 -15.03
C TRP A 98 -10.50 8.04 -16.19
N SER A 99 -11.21 8.54 -17.22
CA SER A 99 -11.59 7.79 -18.43
C SER A 99 -11.75 8.69 -19.65
N SER A 100 -11.85 8.08 -20.83
CA SER A 100 -12.11 8.79 -22.11
C SER A 100 -13.56 9.25 -22.24
N ASP A 101 -14.50 8.53 -21.64
CA ASP A 101 -15.95 8.74 -21.80
C ASP A 101 -16.68 8.51 -20.46
N VAL A 102 -17.98 8.70 -20.46
CA VAL A 102 -18.89 8.40 -19.35
C VAL A 102 -19.44 6.98 -19.49
N GLY A 103 -19.80 6.39 -18.37
CA GLY A 103 -20.33 5.01 -18.34
C GLY A 103 -20.09 4.37 -16.99
N SER A 104 -20.66 3.19 -16.76
CA SER A 104 -20.38 2.39 -15.57
C SER A 104 -19.25 1.40 -15.86
N GLY A 105 -18.24 1.39 -14.99
CA GLY A 105 -17.13 0.44 -15.04
C GLY A 105 -17.43 -0.87 -14.31
N GLY A 106 -18.60 -1.00 -13.68
CA GLY A 106 -18.91 -2.17 -12.85
C GLY A 106 -18.16 -2.20 -11.52
N ALA A 107 -17.53 -1.08 -11.12
CA ALA A 107 -16.95 -0.91 -9.80
C ALA A 107 -18.01 -0.65 -8.73
N VAL A 108 -17.60 -0.62 -7.47
CA VAL A 108 -18.50 -0.19 -6.38
C VAL A 108 -19.00 1.21 -6.66
N THR A 109 -20.33 1.35 -6.76
CA THR A 109 -20.99 2.64 -6.96
C THR A 109 -21.68 3.05 -5.67
N ALA A 110 -21.29 4.20 -5.12
CA ALA A 110 -21.80 4.72 -3.88
C ALA A 110 -22.10 6.22 -4.00
N THR A 111 -23.34 6.60 -3.74
CA THR A 111 -23.76 8.03 -3.73
C THR A 111 -23.64 8.67 -2.34
N VAL A 112 -23.41 7.86 -1.30
CA VAL A 112 -23.27 8.29 0.09
C VAL A 112 -21.82 8.16 0.52
N LYS A 113 -21.28 9.23 1.10
CA LYS A 113 -19.88 9.29 1.56
C LYS A 113 -19.49 8.12 2.48
N ALA A 114 -20.31 7.79 3.46
CA ALA A 114 -20.01 6.72 4.41
C ALA A 114 -19.87 5.34 3.73
N THR A 115 -20.68 5.08 2.70
CA THR A 115 -20.59 3.86 1.90
C THR A 115 -19.30 3.86 1.05
N ALA A 116 -18.97 5.00 0.46
CA ALA A 116 -17.76 5.14 -0.35
C ALA A 116 -16.48 5.04 0.50
N ASP A 117 -16.45 5.64 1.70
CA ASP A 117 -15.35 5.49 2.66
C ASP A 117 -15.18 4.04 3.14
N GLY A 118 -16.23 3.24 3.11
CA GLY A 118 -16.22 1.80 3.43
C GLY A 118 -15.80 0.90 2.26
N ASP A 119 -15.56 1.44 1.07
CA ASP A 119 -15.09 0.67 -0.08
C ASP A 119 -13.58 0.41 0.02
N TYR A 120 -13.19 -0.85 0.15
CA TYR A 120 -11.82 -1.36 0.13
C TYR A 120 -11.62 -2.39 -0.99
N ALA A 121 -12.38 -2.25 -2.06
CA ALA A 121 -12.39 -3.19 -3.19
C ALA A 121 -11.58 -2.67 -4.40
N GLY A 122 -10.54 -1.85 -4.18
CA GLY A 122 -9.79 -1.18 -5.24
C GLY A 122 -9.31 -2.11 -6.35
N GLN A 123 -8.81 -3.30 -6.00
CA GLN A 123 -8.38 -4.29 -6.98
C GLN A 123 -9.52 -4.78 -7.87
N SER A 124 -10.62 -5.24 -7.28
CA SER A 124 -11.77 -5.72 -8.06
C SER A 124 -12.44 -4.58 -8.84
N ASN A 125 -12.52 -3.38 -8.25
CA ASN A 125 -13.01 -2.20 -8.96
C ASN A 125 -12.19 -1.93 -10.22
N THR A 126 -10.86 -1.87 -10.10
CA THR A 126 -9.96 -1.61 -11.23
C THR A 126 -10.10 -2.70 -12.31
N ASN A 127 -10.11 -3.97 -11.91
CA ASN A 127 -10.28 -5.08 -12.85
C ASN A 127 -11.61 -4.98 -13.61
N ASN A 128 -12.71 -4.68 -12.92
CA ASN A 128 -14.01 -4.49 -13.55
C ASN A 128 -14.00 -3.32 -14.54
N ILE A 129 -13.42 -2.18 -14.14
CA ILE A 129 -13.33 -0.99 -14.97
C ILE A 129 -12.58 -1.28 -16.27
N VAL A 130 -11.36 -1.81 -16.20
CA VAL A 130 -10.50 -2.02 -17.38
C VAL A 130 -11.00 -3.12 -18.31
N THR A 131 -11.93 -3.96 -17.85
CA THR A 131 -12.58 -4.99 -18.68
C THR A 131 -14.01 -4.65 -19.08
N SER A 132 -14.54 -3.52 -18.58
CA SER A 132 -15.92 -3.10 -18.89
C SER A 132 -16.08 -2.69 -20.36
N ALA A 133 -17.28 -2.85 -20.89
CA ALA A 133 -17.58 -2.40 -22.26
C ALA A 133 -17.40 -0.86 -22.43
N ALA A 134 -17.51 -0.09 -21.34
CA ALA A 134 -17.36 1.35 -21.38
C ALA A 134 -15.90 1.82 -21.46
N PHE A 135 -14.95 1.07 -20.86
CA PHE A 135 -13.58 1.57 -20.64
C PHE A 135 -12.46 0.61 -21.06
N ALA A 136 -12.75 -0.55 -21.62
CA ALA A 136 -11.73 -1.52 -22.04
C ALA A 136 -10.76 -0.98 -23.11
N GLY A 137 -11.14 0.10 -23.83
CA GLY A 137 -10.32 0.75 -24.83
C GLY A 137 -9.44 1.89 -24.28
N ASP A 138 -9.59 2.29 -23.02
CA ASP A 138 -8.92 3.47 -22.45
C ASP A 138 -7.40 3.32 -22.30
N GLY A 139 -6.93 2.10 -21.98
CA GLY A 139 -5.50 1.83 -21.80
C GLY A 139 -4.88 2.61 -20.63
N ASP A 140 -3.54 2.76 -20.66
CA ASP A 140 -2.72 3.36 -19.60
C ASP A 140 -2.71 4.91 -19.61
N SER A 141 -3.39 5.52 -20.57
CA SER A 141 -3.57 6.98 -20.62
C SER A 141 -4.62 7.50 -19.63
N TYR A 142 -5.31 6.59 -18.93
CA TYR A 142 -6.36 6.89 -17.95
C TYR A 142 -6.10 6.19 -16.62
N ALA A 143 -6.67 6.73 -15.54
CA ALA A 143 -6.30 6.36 -14.18
C ALA A 143 -6.38 4.85 -13.86
N PRO A 144 -7.48 4.11 -14.17
CA PRO A 144 -7.55 2.67 -13.88
C PRO A 144 -6.56 1.85 -14.71
N GLY A 145 -6.47 2.14 -16.01
CA GLY A 145 -5.57 1.44 -16.94
C GLY A 145 -4.10 1.69 -16.63
N TYR A 146 -3.73 2.92 -16.28
CA TYR A 146 -2.39 3.26 -15.81
C TYR A 146 -1.99 2.42 -14.59
N CYS A 147 -2.87 2.31 -13.60
CA CYS A 147 -2.59 1.50 -12.42
C CYS A 147 -2.49 0.01 -12.74
N ALA A 148 -3.37 -0.52 -13.60
CA ALA A 148 -3.34 -1.92 -14.01
C ALA A 148 -2.07 -2.27 -14.83
N ALA A 149 -1.57 -1.34 -15.66
CA ALA A 149 -0.36 -1.48 -16.45
C ALA A 149 0.93 -1.21 -15.66
N TYR A 150 0.83 -0.65 -14.46
CA TYR A 150 2.01 -0.28 -13.67
C TYR A 150 2.84 -1.50 -13.26
N SER A 151 4.16 -1.31 -13.23
CA SER A 151 5.11 -2.31 -12.70
C SER A 151 6.28 -1.62 -12.02
N ASN A 152 6.76 -2.17 -10.90
CA ASN A 152 7.93 -1.65 -10.20
C ASN A 152 8.56 -2.69 -9.28
N GLY A 153 9.90 -2.65 -9.15
CA GLY A 153 10.65 -3.45 -8.20
C GLY A 153 10.43 -4.96 -8.32
N GLY A 154 10.07 -5.46 -9.53
CA GLY A 154 9.78 -6.87 -9.79
C GLY A 154 8.32 -7.28 -9.55
N VAL A 155 7.45 -6.38 -9.10
CA VAL A 155 5.99 -6.58 -9.09
C VAL A 155 5.41 -6.15 -10.43
N THR A 156 4.81 -7.08 -11.15
CA THR A 156 4.41 -6.94 -12.55
C THR A 156 3.07 -6.22 -12.73
N ALA A 157 2.82 -5.77 -13.95
CA ALA A 157 1.50 -5.29 -14.40
C ALA A 157 0.40 -6.34 -14.09
N GLY A 158 -0.82 -5.85 -13.85
CA GLY A 158 -1.96 -6.66 -13.40
C GLY A 158 -1.99 -6.92 -11.88
N SER A 159 -0.87 -6.67 -11.16
CA SER A 159 -0.82 -6.79 -9.71
C SER A 159 -1.14 -5.48 -8.99
N TRP A 160 -1.16 -4.36 -9.72
CA TRP A 160 -1.41 -3.02 -9.21
C TRP A 160 -2.81 -2.55 -9.59
N TRP A 161 -3.38 -1.68 -8.77
CA TRP A 161 -4.71 -1.14 -9.01
C TRP A 161 -4.84 0.31 -8.58
N LEU A 162 -5.86 0.98 -9.07
CA LEU A 162 -6.30 2.30 -8.61
C LEU A 162 -6.98 2.13 -7.25
N PRO A 163 -6.48 2.78 -6.19
CA PRO A 163 -7.07 2.62 -4.87
C PRO A 163 -8.54 3.03 -4.84
N SER A 164 -9.36 2.33 -4.07
CA SER A 164 -10.72 2.75 -3.73
C SER A 164 -10.71 3.95 -2.79
N LEU A 165 -11.87 4.55 -2.53
CA LEU A 165 -11.94 5.73 -1.64
C LEU A 165 -11.52 5.38 -0.21
N GLY A 166 -11.92 4.23 0.32
CA GLY A 166 -11.48 3.76 1.64
C GLY A 166 -9.98 3.52 1.71
N GLU A 167 -9.38 2.93 0.66
CA GLU A 167 -7.94 2.73 0.56
C GLU A 167 -7.18 4.08 0.48
N LEU A 168 -7.68 5.07 -0.27
CA LEU A 168 -7.13 6.43 -0.26
C LEU A 168 -7.23 7.07 1.13
N GLY A 169 -8.29 6.78 1.89
CA GLY A 169 -8.45 7.21 3.28
C GLY A 169 -7.30 6.74 4.16
N LEU A 170 -6.90 5.47 4.06
CA LEU A 170 -5.76 4.92 4.81
C LEU A 170 -4.43 5.61 4.42
N ILE A 171 -4.24 5.87 3.12
CA ILE A 171 -3.04 6.58 2.62
C ILE A 171 -3.02 8.02 3.18
N TYR A 172 -4.16 8.69 3.17
CA TYR A 172 -4.28 10.05 3.70
C TYR A 172 -3.95 10.12 5.21
N GLU A 173 -4.44 9.19 6.00
CA GLU A 173 -4.15 9.12 7.45
C GLU A 173 -2.65 8.97 7.75
N LYS A 174 -1.91 8.29 6.87
CA LYS A 174 -0.47 8.06 7.00
C LYS A 174 0.38 8.97 6.10
N PHE A 175 -0.20 10.02 5.53
CA PHE A 175 0.43 10.90 4.53
C PHE A 175 1.86 11.33 4.88
N SER A 176 2.08 11.81 6.11
CA SER A 176 3.39 12.32 6.53
C SER A 176 4.44 11.20 6.64
N ALA A 177 4.06 10.04 7.19
CA ALA A 177 4.95 8.91 7.35
C ALA A 177 5.27 8.24 6.01
N ILE A 178 4.28 8.14 5.10
CA ILE A 178 4.49 7.66 3.73
C ILE A 178 5.47 8.57 3.00
N ASN A 179 5.32 9.89 3.10
CA ASN A 179 6.23 10.84 2.45
C ASN A 179 7.65 10.78 3.03
N ALA A 180 7.80 10.56 4.34
CA ALA A 180 9.10 10.32 4.95
C ALA A 180 9.76 9.03 4.42
N ALA A 181 8.97 7.96 4.21
CA ALA A 181 9.45 6.73 3.61
C ALA A 181 9.80 6.90 2.12
N LEU A 182 8.96 7.58 1.33
CA LEU A 182 9.22 7.86 -0.08
C LEU A 182 10.50 8.69 -0.28
N ASP A 183 10.80 9.60 0.66
CA ASP A 183 12.04 10.40 0.65
C ASP A 183 13.32 9.56 0.77
N LYS A 184 13.22 8.32 1.27
CA LYS A 184 14.31 7.36 1.35
C LYS A 184 14.49 6.53 0.09
N ILE A 185 13.51 6.50 -0.81
CA ILE A 185 13.53 5.71 -2.03
C ILE A 185 14.06 6.59 -3.17
N ASN A 186 15.17 6.18 -3.75
CA ASN A 186 15.77 6.92 -4.86
C ASN A 186 14.81 7.00 -6.06
N GLY A 187 14.57 8.21 -6.57
CA GLY A 187 13.68 8.47 -7.70
C GLY A 187 12.18 8.44 -7.37
N ALA A 188 11.78 8.19 -6.12
CA ALA A 188 10.38 8.20 -5.76
C ALA A 188 9.78 9.62 -5.78
N THR A 189 8.50 9.70 -6.12
CA THR A 189 7.70 10.92 -6.07
C THR A 189 6.92 10.96 -4.76
N LYS A 190 7.03 12.02 -3.99
CA LYS A 190 6.20 12.22 -2.77
C LYS A 190 4.72 12.36 -3.12
N LEU A 191 3.86 11.95 -2.19
CA LEU A 191 2.45 12.30 -2.24
C LEU A 191 2.29 13.81 -2.11
N GLU A 192 1.44 14.40 -2.91
CA GLU A 192 1.16 15.83 -2.86
C GLU A 192 -0.20 16.14 -2.23
N ARG A 193 -0.34 17.39 -1.79
CA ARG A 193 -1.58 17.91 -1.18
C ARG A 193 -2.59 18.34 -2.25
N GLY A 194 -3.04 17.42 -3.10
CA GLY A 194 -3.98 17.66 -4.18
C GLY A 194 -5.09 16.60 -4.22
N PRO A 195 -5.96 16.66 -5.24
CA PRO A 195 -6.99 15.65 -5.45
C PRO A 195 -6.38 14.37 -6.04
N TYR A 196 -6.81 13.23 -5.52
CA TYR A 196 -6.49 11.89 -6.01
C TYR A 196 -7.75 11.20 -6.53
N HIS A 197 -7.66 10.55 -7.69
CA HIS A 197 -8.70 9.69 -8.20
C HIS A 197 -8.81 8.40 -7.38
N SER A 198 -10.05 7.96 -7.14
CA SER A 198 -10.33 6.62 -6.64
C SER A 198 -10.96 5.72 -7.71
N SER A 199 -10.95 4.42 -7.47
CA SER A 199 -11.70 3.46 -8.29
C SER A 199 -13.18 3.34 -7.90
N THR A 200 -13.62 4.03 -6.83
CA THR A 200 -15.01 4.04 -6.37
C THR A 200 -15.84 4.97 -7.25
N GLU A 201 -16.85 4.47 -7.92
CA GLU A 201 -17.75 5.26 -8.74
C GLU A 201 -18.79 6.00 -7.87
N PHE A 202 -19.06 7.27 -8.18
CA PHE A 202 -20.19 8.00 -7.64
C PHE A 202 -21.46 7.78 -8.49
N SER A 203 -21.28 7.75 -9.81
CA SER A 203 -22.32 7.53 -10.82
C SER A 203 -21.70 7.11 -12.16
N ALA A 204 -22.52 6.91 -13.17
CA ALA A 204 -22.01 6.68 -14.53
C ALA A 204 -21.13 7.82 -15.05
N THR A 205 -21.30 9.05 -14.56
CA THR A 205 -20.58 10.25 -15.03
C THR A 205 -19.51 10.76 -14.07
N HIS A 206 -19.53 10.32 -12.80
CA HIS A 206 -18.65 10.83 -11.74
C HIS A 206 -17.99 9.71 -10.94
N VAL A 207 -16.82 10.03 -10.41
CA VAL A 207 -16.04 9.17 -9.49
C VAL A 207 -15.75 9.93 -8.21
N TRP A 208 -15.55 9.18 -7.11
CA TRP A 208 -15.06 9.75 -5.87
C TRP A 208 -13.59 10.16 -5.98
N THR A 209 -13.27 11.27 -5.33
CA THR A 209 -11.92 11.81 -5.22
C THR A 209 -11.63 12.19 -3.77
N LEU A 210 -10.37 12.05 -3.35
CA LEU A 210 -9.90 12.49 -2.05
C LEU A 210 -8.90 13.63 -2.22
N PHE A 211 -9.16 14.76 -1.57
CA PHE A 211 -8.29 15.94 -1.55
C PHE A 211 -7.31 15.85 -0.37
N PHE A 212 -6.06 15.54 -0.62
CA PHE A 212 -5.05 15.32 0.43
C PHE A 212 -4.63 16.61 1.17
N GLN A 213 -5.04 17.78 0.72
CA GLN A 213 -4.82 19.03 1.48
C GLN A 213 -5.76 19.17 2.70
N SER A 214 -6.95 18.57 2.66
CA SER A 214 -8.00 18.78 3.65
C SER A 214 -8.68 17.50 4.14
N GLY A 215 -8.45 16.36 3.46
CA GLY A 215 -9.20 15.13 3.68
C GLY A 215 -10.63 15.17 3.14
N PHE A 216 -10.97 16.21 2.34
CA PHE A 216 -12.31 16.32 1.74
C PHE A 216 -12.53 15.21 0.70
N ARG A 217 -13.66 14.52 0.82
CA ARG A 217 -14.16 13.55 -0.17
C ARG A 217 -15.15 14.27 -1.07
N GLY A 218 -14.72 14.50 -2.30
CA GLY A 218 -15.56 15.08 -3.35
C GLY A 218 -15.86 14.05 -4.44
N ASN A 219 -16.58 14.48 -5.45
CA ASN A 219 -16.69 13.73 -6.70
C ASN A 219 -16.31 14.64 -7.87
N SER A 220 -15.85 14.02 -8.95
CA SER A 220 -15.48 14.72 -10.18
C SER A 220 -15.95 13.94 -11.40
N THR A 221 -16.13 14.66 -12.51
CA THR A 221 -16.43 14.03 -13.79
C THR A 221 -15.29 13.11 -14.21
N LYS A 222 -15.63 11.97 -14.83
CA LYS A 222 -14.66 10.97 -15.28
C LYS A 222 -13.72 11.51 -16.35
N THR A 223 -14.22 12.38 -17.23
CA THR A 223 -13.54 12.75 -18.48
C THR A 223 -12.68 14.02 -18.42
N THR A 224 -12.88 14.91 -17.45
CA THR A 224 -12.29 16.26 -17.50
C THR A 224 -11.22 16.54 -16.45
N GLY A 225 -11.25 15.87 -15.30
CA GLY A 225 -10.32 16.12 -14.21
C GLY A 225 -9.02 15.37 -14.36
N LYS A 226 -7.88 16.04 -14.59
CA LYS A 226 -6.56 15.43 -14.46
C LYS A 226 -6.14 15.49 -13.00
N TYR A 227 -6.45 14.45 -12.23
CA TYR A 227 -6.06 14.34 -10.84
C TYR A 227 -4.95 13.31 -10.67
N ARG A 228 -4.37 13.28 -9.48
CA ARG A 228 -3.28 12.36 -9.18
C ARG A 228 -3.75 10.93 -9.14
N VAL A 229 -2.88 10.05 -9.61
CA VAL A 229 -3.11 8.61 -9.72
C VAL A 229 -1.92 7.91 -9.10
N ARG A 230 -2.12 7.26 -7.96
CA ARG A 230 -1.09 6.51 -7.25
C ARG A 230 -1.44 5.03 -7.24
N PRO A 231 -0.74 4.17 -7.99
CA PRO A 231 -0.98 2.74 -7.95
C PRO A 231 -0.73 2.15 -6.55
N VAL A 232 -1.54 1.16 -6.19
CA VAL A 232 -1.35 0.37 -4.97
C VAL A 232 -1.42 -1.12 -5.28
N THR A 233 -0.86 -1.95 -4.40
CA THR A 233 -0.96 -3.42 -4.46
C THR A 233 -1.02 -3.99 -3.04
N SER A 234 -1.20 -5.31 -2.90
CA SER A 234 -1.15 -6.03 -1.62
C SER A 234 0.28 -6.51 -1.27
N PHE A 235 0.50 -6.84 0.00
CA PHE A 235 1.72 -7.47 0.47
C PHE A 235 1.46 -8.48 1.58
#